data_269b5f288ae43ce9e5614554986af8b7
#
_entry.id   269b5f288ae43ce9e5614554986af8b7
#
_cell.length_a   1.000
_cell.length_b   1.000
_cell.length_c   1.000
_cell.angle_alpha   90.00
_cell.angle_beta   90.00
_cell.angle_gamma   90.00
#
_symmetry.space_group_name_H-M   'P 1'
#
loop_
_entity.id
_entity.type
_entity.pdbx_description
1 polymer ?
#
loop_
_entity_poly.entity_id
_entity_poly.type
_entity_poly.pdbx_seq_one_letter_code
_entity_poly.pdbx_strand_id
1 'polypeptide(L)'
;EGAFISGWHYIGNDIFYFDTEDPTHPALFGEVVLNGGRHYWFDENQGMASNQWVETKPGSKSFASKEGAFVSGWHYTTGGKLFYFDEEQPDHPVKLGEVALDGHYYWFDKTEGLARKQWVTLPNGDKAWATQEGSLTGRIINGEFFAADGSQPTGKVDLGDIVVYVSEDHKLLTGWQKIDGKDYFFNDDGRPASGWLNYGGSWYFLDSNGLMQTGWVHPSGSYWYHLAANGKMDTGWIKDGGKDYYLDPTSGAMKTGYLSWGGKLYHADSDGAMYEAPCYYPDMLRYAQNIYSATRWLIQIDTHQNRFAVYYGSYGNWVPWHEWYCTTGAPGMWTPHGQFSAGMKGFYFGSGYRCWYYTQISGDYLIHSILYNSDGYTVRDGRLGYHGSHGCVRLATENA
;
A
#
# COMPACT_ATOMS: atom_id res chain seq x y z
N GLU A 1 42.49 -8.69 -59.20
CA GLU A 1 41.46 -9.70 -59.53
C GLU A 1 40.70 -9.97 -58.25
N GLY A 2 39.45 -9.47 -58.16
CA GLY A 2 38.59 -9.71 -57.00
C GLY A 2 38.11 -11.18 -57.02
N ALA A 3 38.51 -11.99 -56.02
CA ALA A 3 37.91 -13.30 -55.85
C ALA A 3 36.45 -13.12 -55.41
N PHE A 4 35.56 -13.88 -56.05
CA PHE A 4 34.16 -13.98 -55.59
C PHE A 4 34.13 -14.58 -54.18
N ILE A 5 33.35 -14.02 -53.28
CA ILE A 5 33.12 -14.56 -51.95
C ILE A 5 31.94 -15.53 -51.99
N SER A 6 32.01 -16.63 -51.25
CA SER A 6 30.89 -17.61 -51.11
C SER A 6 30.73 -18.03 -49.65
N GLY A 7 29.55 -18.45 -49.27
CA GLY A 7 29.20 -18.79 -47.89
C GLY A 7 28.97 -17.58 -46.99
N TRP A 8 29.26 -17.72 -45.70
CA TRP A 8 29.05 -16.71 -44.70
C TRP A 8 30.09 -15.60 -44.71
N HIS A 9 29.65 -14.34 -44.86
CA HIS A 9 30.54 -13.18 -44.88
C HIS A 9 29.96 -11.99 -44.12
N TYR A 10 30.86 -11.24 -43.47
CA TYR A 10 30.53 -9.95 -42.85
C TYR A 10 30.67 -8.82 -43.90
N ILE A 11 29.63 -8.01 -44.01
CA ILE A 11 29.68 -6.73 -44.75
C ILE A 11 29.35 -5.62 -43.73
N GLY A 12 30.36 -4.90 -43.27
CA GLY A 12 30.24 -4.01 -42.13
C GLY A 12 30.03 -4.81 -40.84
N ASN A 13 28.89 -4.59 -40.18
CA ASN A 13 28.49 -5.32 -38.96
C ASN A 13 27.48 -6.44 -39.24
N ASP A 14 27.00 -6.54 -40.47
CA ASP A 14 25.92 -7.45 -40.87
C ASP A 14 26.47 -8.72 -41.50
N ILE A 15 25.78 -9.83 -41.31
CA ILE A 15 26.16 -11.13 -41.83
C ILE A 15 25.30 -11.44 -43.05
N PHE A 16 25.92 -11.79 -44.15
CA PHE A 16 25.29 -12.21 -45.41
C PHE A 16 25.73 -13.63 -45.76
N TYR A 17 24.91 -14.30 -46.56
CA TYR A 17 25.28 -15.58 -47.15
C TYR A 17 25.29 -15.49 -48.67
N PHE A 18 26.39 -15.89 -49.28
CA PHE A 18 26.56 -15.94 -50.73
C PHE A 18 26.46 -17.40 -51.20
N ASP A 19 25.71 -17.62 -52.24
CA ASP A 19 25.44 -18.96 -52.77
C ASP A 19 26.75 -19.72 -53.05
N THR A 20 26.88 -20.88 -52.48
CA THR A 20 28.11 -21.71 -52.64
C THR A 20 28.04 -22.61 -53.88
N GLU A 21 26.82 -22.82 -54.45
CA GLU A 21 26.56 -23.70 -55.56
C GLU A 21 26.53 -22.94 -56.88
N ASP A 22 26.12 -21.68 -56.89
CA ASP A 22 26.11 -20.84 -58.05
C ASP A 22 27.53 -20.27 -58.33
N PRO A 23 28.09 -20.45 -59.55
CA PRO A 23 29.43 -19.97 -59.89
C PRO A 23 29.60 -18.42 -59.79
N THR A 24 28.50 -17.66 -59.80
CA THR A 24 28.49 -16.21 -59.69
C THR A 24 28.38 -15.77 -58.21
N HIS A 25 28.13 -16.69 -57.29
CA HIS A 25 28.02 -16.48 -55.87
C HIS A 25 27.15 -15.27 -55.48
N PRO A 26 25.85 -15.22 -55.89
CA PRO A 26 24.98 -14.12 -55.56
C PRO A 26 24.66 -14.15 -54.04
N ALA A 27 24.42 -12.99 -53.44
CA ALA A 27 23.88 -12.91 -52.11
C ALA A 27 22.45 -13.46 -52.09
N LEU A 28 22.13 -14.29 -51.07
CA LEU A 28 20.79 -14.85 -50.89
C LEU A 28 20.01 -13.96 -49.92
N PHE A 29 18.73 -13.70 -50.25
CA PHE A 29 17.82 -12.87 -49.47
C PHE A 29 16.49 -13.59 -49.22
N GLY A 30 15.74 -13.11 -48.27
CA GLY A 30 14.51 -13.75 -47.79
C GLY A 30 14.78 -14.97 -46.94
N GLU A 31 13.91 -15.96 -47.04
CA GLU A 31 14.11 -17.23 -46.36
C GLU A 31 15.09 -18.13 -47.10
N VAL A 32 16.16 -18.54 -46.39
CA VAL A 32 17.24 -19.35 -46.96
C VAL A 32 17.47 -20.58 -46.06
N VAL A 33 17.54 -21.77 -46.67
CA VAL A 33 17.78 -23.02 -45.98
C VAL A 33 19.25 -23.39 -46.07
N LEU A 34 19.93 -23.48 -44.92
CA LEU A 34 21.37 -23.74 -44.81
C LEU A 34 21.66 -24.78 -43.73
N ASN A 35 22.92 -25.20 -43.64
CA ASN A 35 23.48 -26.00 -42.54
C ASN A 35 22.61 -27.25 -42.15
N GLY A 36 22.23 -28.06 -43.11
CA GLY A 36 21.50 -29.30 -42.87
C GLY A 36 20.02 -29.11 -42.56
N GLY A 37 19.38 -28.10 -43.19
CA GLY A 37 17.94 -27.88 -43.15
C GLY A 37 17.50 -26.81 -42.16
N ARG A 38 18.39 -25.97 -41.65
CA ARG A 38 18.04 -24.83 -40.82
C ARG A 38 17.59 -23.65 -41.67
N HIS A 39 16.52 -22.97 -41.29
CA HIS A 39 15.96 -21.84 -41.96
C HIS A 39 16.48 -20.54 -41.33
N TYR A 40 16.88 -19.58 -42.21
CA TYR A 40 17.39 -18.27 -41.87
C TYR A 40 16.65 -17.21 -42.68
N TRP A 41 16.67 -15.97 -42.22
CA TRP A 41 16.14 -14.83 -42.97
C TRP A 41 17.23 -13.83 -43.21
N PHE A 42 17.41 -13.39 -44.48
CA PHE A 42 18.34 -12.37 -44.86
C PHE A 42 17.61 -11.17 -45.45
N ASP A 43 17.78 -10.00 -44.84
CA ASP A 43 17.34 -8.72 -45.38
C ASP A 43 18.41 -8.16 -46.33
N GLU A 44 17.97 -7.50 -47.42
CA GLU A 44 18.88 -6.95 -48.41
C GLU A 44 19.84 -5.87 -47.85
N ASN A 45 19.40 -5.15 -46.80
CA ASN A 45 20.13 -4.03 -46.21
C ASN A 45 20.74 -4.34 -44.85
N GLN A 46 20.15 -5.28 -44.10
CA GLN A 46 20.51 -5.60 -42.71
C GLN A 46 21.10 -7.01 -42.53
N GLY A 47 21.20 -7.76 -43.64
CA GLY A 47 21.73 -9.11 -43.62
C GLY A 47 20.88 -10.11 -42.80
N MET A 48 21.54 -11.02 -42.10
CA MET A 48 20.90 -12.09 -41.36
C MET A 48 20.11 -11.55 -40.17
N ALA A 49 18.84 -11.87 -40.10
CA ALA A 49 18.02 -11.60 -38.91
C ALA A 49 18.56 -12.36 -37.69
N SER A 50 18.69 -11.69 -36.57
CA SER A 50 19.21 -12.25 -35.31
C SER A 50 18.42 -11.70 -34.14
N ASN A 51 17.96 -12.60 -33.27
CA ASN A 51 17.22 -12.30 -32.05
C ASN A 51 16.00 -11.35 -32.28
N GLN A 52 15.25 -11.58 -33.37
CA GLN A 52 14.14 -10.75 -33.79
C GLN A 52 13.03 -11.53 -34.48
N TRP A 53 11.84 -10.91 -34.53
CA TRP A 53 10.70 -11.41 -35.29
C TRP A 53 10.89 -11.13 -36.78
N VAL A 54 10.52 -12.10 -37.59
CA VAL A 54 10.53 -12.03 -39.05
C VAL A 54 9.15 -12.42 -39.57
N GLU A 55 8.63 -11.64 -40.49
CA GLU A 55 7.40 -12.02 -41.25
C GLU A 55 7.82 -12.74 -42.51
N THR A 56 7.69 -14.08 -42.49
CA THR A 56 8.10 -14.95 -43.59
C THR A 56 7.11 -14.93 -44.73
N LYS A 57 5.82 -14.75 -44.42
CA LYS A 57 4.67 -14.61 -45.35
C LYS A 57 3.66 -13.65 -44.74
N PRO A 58 2.80 -12.98 -45.50
CA PRO A 58 1.76 -12.11 -44.96
C PRO A 58 0.97 -12.78 -43.82
N GLY A 59 1.09 -12.21 -42.59
CA GLY A 59 0.42 -12.74 -41.40
C GLY A 59 1.12 -13.93 -40.72
N SER A 60 2.22 -14.47 -41.26
CA SER A 60 3.01 -15.56 -40.67
C SER A 60 4.34 -15.01 -40.13
N LYS A 61 4.59 -15.20 -38.85
CA LYS A 61 5.81 -14.71 -38.20
C LYS A 61 6.59 -15.84 -37.57
N SER A 62 7.89 -15.80 -37.76
CA SER A 62 8.86 -16.69 -37.16
C SER A 62 9.83 -15.87 -36.30
N PHE A 63 10.61 -16.50 -35.44
CA PHE A 63 11.59 -15.82 -34.62
C PHE A 63 12.99 -16.36 -34.94
N ALA A 64 13.88 -15.48 -35.36
CA ALA A 64 15.29 -15.82 -35.54
C ALA A 64 16.01 -15.82 -34.20
N SER A 65 16.70 -16.90 -33.86
CA SER A 65 17.55 -17.00 -32.69
C SER A 65 18.71 -16.01 -32.72
N LYS A 66 19.50 -15.96 -31.68
CA LYS A 66 20.73 -15.16 -31.65
C LYS A 66 21.72 -15.62 -32.75
N GLU A 67 21.72 -16.87 -33.08
CA GLU A 67 22.54 -17.49 -34.13
C GLU A 67 21.92 -17.35 -35.54
N GLY A 68 20.75 -16.71 -35.65
CA GLY A 68 20.04 -16.39 -36.88
C GLY A 68 19.08 -17.48 -37.39
N ALA A 69 19.19 -18.71 -36.94
CA ALA A 69 18.26 -19.76 -37.35
C ALA A 69 16.87 -19.56 -36.70
N PHE A 70 15.82 -19.89 -37.43
CA PHE A 70 14.47 -19.91 -36.87
C PHE A 70 14.37 -20.91 -35.73
N VAL A 71 13.65 -20.51 -34.67
CA VAL A 71 13.38 -21.37 -33.52
C VAL A 71 12.14 -22.23 -33.73
N SER A 72 12.10 -23.42 -33.11
CA SER A 72 10.95 -24.32 -33.11
C SER A 72 10.58 -24.72 -31.66
N GLY A 73 9.35 -25.15 -31.46
CA GLY A 73 8.86 -25.55 -30.14
C GLY A 73 8.75 -24.37 -29.17
N TRP A 74 8.90 -24.63 -27.89
CA TRP A 74 8.83 -23.63 -26.83
C TRP A 74 10.08 -22.73 -26.81
N HIS A 75 9.88 -21.43 -26.98
CA HIS A 75 11.01 -20.50 -26.99
C HIS A 75 10.68 -19.16 -26.33
N TYR A 76 11.64 -18.62 -25.56
CA TYR A 76 11.58 -17.26 -25.03
C TYR A 76 12.12 -16.27 -26.06
N THR A 77 11.26 -15.30 -26.43
CA THR A 77 11.66 -14.21 -27.36
C THR A 77 12.26 -13.04 -26.60
N THR A 78 12.69 -12.02 -27.33
CA THR A 78 13.17 -10.74 -26.77
C THR A 78 12.11 -10.15 -25.83
N GLY A 79 12.52 -9.79 -24.61
CA GLY A 79 11.59 -9.31 -23.57
C GLY A 79 11.06 -10.41 -22.63
N GLY A 80 11.53 -11.65 -22.76
CA GLY A 80 11.24 -12.76 -21.83
C GLY A 80 9.83 -13.35 -21.98
N LYS A 81 9.19 -13.17 -23.12
CA LYS A 81 7.87 -13.72 -23.42
C LYS A 81 8.00 -15.11 -24.04
N LEU A 82 7.21 -16.06 -23.54
CA LEU A 82 7.24 -17.45 -24.02
C LEU A 82 6.20 -17.66 -25.13
N PHE A 83 6.65 -18.23 -26.24
CA PHE A 83 5.81 -18.61 -27.36
C PHE A 83 6.07 -20.08 -27.74
N TYR A 84 5.19 -20.62 -28.60
CA TYR A 84 5.40 -21.90 -29.26
C TYR A 84 5.46 -21.71 -30.76
N PHE A 85 6.50 -22.25 -31.37
CA PHE A 85 6.74 -22.20 -32.81
C PHE A 85 6.52 -23.58 -33.41
N ASP A 86 5.79 -23.60 -34.56
CA ASP A 86 5.37 -24.82 -35.21
C ASP A 86 6.59 -25.71 -35.58
N GLU A 87 6.63 -26.92 -35.05
CA GLU A 87 7.72 -27.85 -35.32
C GLU A 87 7.54 -28.60 -36.64
N GLU A 88 6.31 -28.64 -37.17
CA GLU A 88 5.96 -29.36 -38.40
C GLU A 88 6.18 -28.53 -39.68
N GLN A 89 6.16 -27.20 -39.55
CA GLN A 89 6.38 -26.31 -40.69
C GLN A 89 7.86 -25.86 -40.75
N PRO A 90 8.46 -25.88 -41.94
CA PRO A 90 9.89 -25.56 -42.10
C PRO A 90 10.29 -24.15 -41.65
N ASP A 91 9.44 -23.16 -41.86
CA ASP A 91 9.66 -21.75 -41.45
C ASP A 91 9.27 -21.50 -39.99
N HIS A 92 8.83 -22.54 -39.26
CA HIS A 92 8.51 -22.49 -37.84
C HIS A 92 7.67 -21.28 -37.43
N PRO A 93 6.48 -21.06 -37.99
CA PRO A 93 5.66 -19.93 -37.62
C PRO A 93 5.16 -20.03 -36.19
N VAL A 94 5.01 -18.86 -35.52
CA VAL A 94 4.44 -18.80 -34.18
C VAL A 94 2.98 -19.27 -34.18
N LYS A 95 2.63 -20.13 -33.24
CA LYS A 95 1.22 -20.51 -33.01
C LYS A 95 0.58 -19.50 -32.06
N LEU A 96 -0.57 -18.96 -32.46
CA LEU A 96 -1.34 -17.97 -31.70
C LEU A 96 -2.76 -18.46 -31.43
N GLY A 97 -3.39 -17.88 -30.41
CA GLY A 97 -4.72 -18.30 -29.98
C GLY A 97 -4.68 -19.58 -29.15
N GLU A 98 -5.72 -20.40 -29.26
CA GLU A 98 -5.78 -21.71 -28.60
C GLU A 98 -4.98 -22.74 -29.36
N VAL A 99 -4.04 -23.39 -28.71
CA VAL A 99 -3.13 -24.38 -29.29
C VAL A 99 -3.12 -25.64 -28.44
N ALA A 100 -3.34 -26.80 -29.08
CA ALA A 100 -3.23 -28.12 -28.45
C ALA A 100 -1.79 -28.64 -28.59
N LEU A 101 -1.13 -28.95 -27.45
CA LEU A 101 0.23 -29.50 -27.37
C LEU A 101 0.25 -30.60 -26.29
N ASP A 102 0.72 -31.76 -26.64
CA ASP A 102 0.91 -32.90 -25.72
C ASP A 102 -0.34 -33.22 -24.86
N GLY A 103 -1.53 -33.12 -25.42
CA GLY A 103 -2.78 -33.40 -24.72
C GLY A 103 -3.32 -32.28 -23.84
N HIS A 104 -2.65 -31.14 -23.83
CA HIS A 104 -3.07 -29.92 -23.13
C HIS A 104 -3.42 -28.82 -24.13
N TYR A 105 -4.27 -27.88 -23.68
CA TYR A 105 -4.59 -26.68 -24.45
C TYR A 105 -3.88 -25.48 -23.79
N TYR A 106 -3.39 -24.56 -24.62
CA TYR A 106 -2.71 -23.32 -24.22
C TYR A 106 -3.27 -22.16 -25.00
N TRP A 107 -3.12 -20.94 -24.45
CA TRP A 107 -3.48 -19.71 -25.16
C TRP A 107 -2.25 -18.83 -25.34
N PHE A 108 -1.97 -18.46 -26.59
CA PHE A 108 -0.88 -17.55 -26.93
C PHE A 108 -1.44 -16.24 -27.48
N ASP A 109 -1.21 -15.14 -26.73
CA ASP A 109 -1.46 -13.80 -27.21
C ASP A 109 -0.35 -13.35 -28.16
N LYS A 110 -0.70 -12.61 -29.20
CA LYS A 110 0.26 -12.14 -30.21
C LYS A 110 1.34 -11.21 -29.68
N THR A 111 1.12 -10.55 -28.55
CA THR A 111 2.03 -9.57 -27.93
C THR A 111 2.59 -10.07 -26.63
N GLU A 112 1.80 -10.76 -25.82
CA GLU A 112 2.18 -11.20 -24.46
C GLU A 112 2.69 -12.65 -24.43
N GLY A 113 2.45 -13.43 -25.50
CA GLY A 113 2.82 -14.85 -25.56
C GLY A 113 1.89 -15.73 -24.73
N LEU A 114 2.45 -16.74 -24.06
CA LEU A 114 1.70 -17.71 -23.26
C LEU A 114 0.93 -17.02 -22.11
N ALA A 115 -0.38 -17.14 -22.13
CA ALA A 115 -1.25 -16.69 -21.06
C ALA A 115 -1.03 -17.53 -19.80
N ARG A 116 -1.00 -16.87 -18.64
CA ARG A 116 -0.83 -17.51 -17.33
C ARG A 116 -1.64 -16.79 -16.25
N LYS A 117 -2.21 -17.56 -15.30
CA LYS A 117 -2.97 -17.05 -14.15
C LYS A 117 -4.08 -16.07 -14.52
N GLN A 118 -4.79 -16.34 -15.57
CA GLN A 118 -5.86 -15.45 -16.05
C GLN A 118 -6.94 -16.19 -16.84
N TRP A 119 -8.13 -15.60 -16.85
CA TRP A 119 -9.15 -15.98 -17.83
C TRP A 119 -8.79 -15.37 -19.18
N VAL A 120 -8.76 -16.21 -20.21
CA VAL A 120 -8.63 -15.79 -21.61
C VAL A 120 -9.97 -15.85 -22.30
N THR A 121 -10.24 -14.91 -23.19
CA THR A 121 -11.46 -14.91 -24.01
C THR A 121 -11.13 -15.53 -25.35
N LEU A 122 -11.85 -16.60 -25.69
CA LEU A 122 -11.71 -17.33 -26.94
C LEU A 122 -12.43 -16.57 -28.09
N PRO A 123 -12.12 -16.85 -29.37
CA PRO A 123 -12.72 -16.14 -30.51
C PRO A 123 -14.25 -16.23 -30.60
N ASN A 124 -14.85 -17.27 -30.05
CA ASN A 124 -16.31 -17.48 -30.01
C ASN A 124 -16.98 -16.74 -28.80
N GLY A 125 -16.22 -16.04 -27.98
CA GLY A 125 -16.70 -15.31 -26.80
C GLY A 125 -16.70 -16.13 -25.51
N ASP A 126 -16.44 -17.42 -25.56
CA ASP A 126 -16.26 -18.26 -24.38
C ASP A 126 -14.99 -17.88 -23.64
N LYS A 127 -14.83 -18.35 -22.39
CA LYS A 127 -13.62 -18.09 -21.58
C LYS A 127 -12.96 -19.40 -21.17
N ALA A 128 -11.64 -19.36 -20.98
CA ALA A 128 -10.89 -20.47 -20.42
C ALA A 128 -9.88 -19.97 -19.38
N TRP A 129 -9.66 -20.74 -18.30
CA TRP A 129 -8.66 -20.40 -17.29
C TRP A 129 -7.28 -20.94 -17.70
N ALA A 130 -6.31 -20.04 -17.85
CA ALA A 130 -4.90 -20.39 -18.02
C ALA A 130 -4.22 -20.45 -16.65
N THR A 131 -3.72 -21.63 -16.28
CA THR A 131 -3.01 -21.89 -15.02
C THR A 131 -1.67 -21.16 -14.96
N GLN A 132 -0.95 -21.29 -13.84
CA GLN A 132 0.42 -20.78 -13.71
C GLN A 132 1.36 -21.39 -14.78
N GLU A 133 1.16 -22.66 -15.13
CA GLU A 133 1.94 -23.34 -16.17
C GLU A 133 1.49 -23.00 -17.59
N GLY A 134 0.32 -22.35 -17.72
CA GLY A 134 -0.27 -21.88 -18.97
C GLY A 134 -1.30 -22.82 -19.56
N SER A 135 -1.50 -24.03 -19.03
CA SER A 135 -2.53 -24.96 -19.53
C SER A 135 -3.93 -24.44 -19.22
N LEU A 136 -4.85 -24.65 -20.15
CA LEU A 136 -6.27 -24.30 -19.98
C LEU A 136 -7.00 -25.44 -19.25
N THR A 137 -7.60 -25.13 -18.08
CA THR A 137 -8.19 -26.16 -17.21
C THR A 137 -9.69 -26.02 -16.99
N GLY A 138 -10.24 -24.82 -16.98
CA GLY A 138 -11.68 -24.58 -16.84
C GLY A 138 -12.19 -23.72 -17.97
N ARG A 139 -13.48 -23.90 -18.35
CA ARG A 139 -14.12 -23.16 -19.45
C ARG A 139 -15.44 -22.58 -19.01
N ILE A 140 -15.79 -21.42 -19.55
CA ILE A 140 -17.14 -20.85 -19.46
C ILE A 140 -17.67 -20.81 -20.89
N ILE A 141 -18.68 -21.66 -21.18
CA ILE A 141 -19.31 -21.81 -22.49
C ILE A 141 -20.75 -21.36 -22.34
N ASN A 142 -21.18 -20.37 -23.10
CA ASN A 142 -22.53 -19.77 -22.99
C ASN A 142 -22.92 -19.36 -21.57
N GLY A 143 -21.92 -18.97 -20.73
CA GLY A 143 -22.14 -18.54 -19.36
C GLY A 143 -22.18 -19.68 -18.33
N GLU A 144 -22.07 -20.94 -18.74
CA GLU A 144 -21.97 -22.10 -17.85
C GLU A 144 -20.53 -22.60 -17.74
N PHE A 145 -20.17 -23.07 -16.55
CA PHE A 145 -18.84 -23.56 -16.24
C PHE A 145 -18.69 -25.05 -16.59
N PHE A 146 -17.57 -25.39 -17.21
CA PHE A 146 -17.14 -26.76 -17.53
C PHE A 146 -15.72 -26.98 -17.00
N ALA A 147 -15.47 -28.10 -16.37
CA ALA A 147 -14.12 -28.53 -16.02
C ALA A 147 -13.34 -28.99 -17.28
N ALA A 148 -12.04 -29.23 -17.12
CA ALA A 148 -11.19 -29.65 -18.24
C ALA A 148 -11.62 -30.95 -18.91
N ASP A 149 -12.25 -31.86 -18.18
CA ASP A 149 -12.79 -33.15 -18.69
C ASP A 149 -14.16 -32.99 -19.31
N GLY A 150 -14.72 -31.78 -19.40
CA GLY A 150 -16.05 -31.48 -19.93
C GLY A 150 -17.19 -31.70 -18.95
N SER A 151 -16.93 -32.09 -17.70
CA SER A 151 -17.97 -32.21 -16.69
C SER A 151 -18.44 -30.83 -16.21
N GLN A 152 -19.64 -30.75 -15.65
CA GLN A 152 -20.21 -29.54 -15.03
C GLN A 152 -20.32 -29.74 -13.53
N PRO A 153 -19.25 -29.49 -12.78
CA PRO A 153 -19.27 -29.60 -11.33
C PRO A 153 -20.06 -28.44 -10.69
N THR A 154 -20.47 -28.63 -9.43
CA THR A 154 -21.05 -27.59 -8.58
C THR A 154 -20.26 -27.45 -7.29
N GLY A 155 -20.42 -26.33 -6.58
CA GLY A 155 -19.69 -26.05 -5.36
C GLY A 155 -18.25 -25.62 -5.60
N LYS A 156 -17.35 -26.07 -4.76
CA LYS A 156 -15.93 -25.72 -4.82
C LYS A 156 -15.21 -26.52 -5.90
N VAL A 157 -14.57 -25.84 -6.83
CA VAL A 157 -13.82 -26.44 -7.95
C VAL A 157 -12.39 -25.93 -7.93
N ASP A 158 -11.43 -26.86 -7.95
CA ASP A 158 -10.00 -26.59 -8.03
C ASP A 158 -9.55 -26.60 -9.51
N LEU A 159 -8.94 -25.51 -9.96
CA LEU A 159 -8.42 -25.36 -11.33
C LEU A 159 -6.88 -25.49 -11.36
N GLY A 160 -6.30 -26.03 -10.31
CA GLY A 160 -4.85 -26.27 -10.16
C GLY A 160 -4.16 -25.21 -9.30
N ASP A 161 -4.25 -23.97 -9.67
CA ASP A 161 -3.61 -22.84 -8.96
C ASP A 161 -4.62 -21.83 -8.36
N ILE A 162 -5.88 -22.00 -8.67
CA ILE A 162 -7.00 -21.26 -8.07
C ILE A 162 -8.18 -22.17 -7.75
N VAL A 163 -8.97 -21.69 -6.81
CA VAL A 163 -10.28 -22.29 -6.50
C VAL A 163 -11.36 -21.33 -6.95
N VAL A 164 -12.38 -21.85 -7.64
CA VAL A 164 -13.61 -21.13 -7.97
C VAL A 164 -14.80 -21.81 -7.30
N TYR A 165 -15.92 -21.10 -7.23
CA TYR A 165 -17.19 -21.68 -6.75
C TYR A 165 -18.23 -21.61 -7.84
N VAL A 166 -18.93 -22.73 -8.06
CA VAL A 166 -19.92 -22.92 -9.11
C VAL A 166 -21.28 -23.20 -8.46
N SER A 167 -22.30 -22.48 -8.89
CA SER A 167 -23.67 -22.66 -8.44
C SER A 167 -24.31 -23.94 -8.95
N GLU A 168 -25.51 -24.30 -8.47
CA GLU A 168 -26.26 -25.47 -8.94
C GLU A 168 -26.74 -25.36 -10.40
N ASP A 169 -26.83 -24.14 -10.95
CA ASP A 169 -27.08 -23.85 -12.34
C ASP A 169 -25.80 -23.69 -13.17
N HIS A 170 -24.69 -24.26 -12.68
CA HIS A 170 -23.37 -24.34 -13.32
C HIS A 170 -22.75 -23.00 -13.69
N LYS A 171 -23.04 -21.91 -12.94
CA LYS A 171 -22.42 -20.59 -13.14
C LYS A 171 -21.39 -20.31 -12.08
N LEU A 172 -20.34 -19.59 -12.43
CA LEU A 172 -19.41 -19.07 -11.44
C LEU A 172 -20.14 -18.16 -10.46
N LEU A 173 -19.95 -18.38 -9.16
CA LEU A 173 -20.43 -17.46 -8.14
C LEU A 173 -19.59 -16.19 -8.17
N THR A 174 -20.25 -15.03 -8.18
CA THR A 174 -19.63 -13.70 -8.15
C THR A 174 -20.36 -12.79 -7.17
N GLY A 175 -19.70 -11.75 -6.68
CA GLY A 175 -20.26 -10.85 -5.68
C GLY A 175 -20.52 -11.51 -4.33
N TRP A 176 -21.44 -10.96 -3.55
CA TRP A 176 -21.85 -11.52 -2.26
C TRP A 176 -22.69 -12.76 -2.42
N GLN A 177 -22.30 -13.83 -1.73
CA GLN A 177 -22.98 -15.12 -1.71
C GLN A 177 -23.14 -15.64 -0.29
N LYS A 178 -24.27 -16.25 0.01
CA LYS A 178 -24.52 -16.93 1.29
C LYS A 178 -24.39 -18.43 1.10
N ILE A 179 -23.36 -19.03 1.68
CA ILE A 179 -23.09 -20.49 1.60
C ILE A 179 -23.06 -21.03 3.02
N ASP A 180 -23.90 -22.01 3.33
CA ASP A 180 -24.04 -22.60 4.69
C ASP A 180 -24.24 -21.56 5.79
N GLY A 181 -25.04 -20.52 5.50
CA GLY A 181 -25.39 -19.46 6.42
C GLY A 181 -24.29 -18.39 6.63
N LYS A 182 -23.14 -18.53 5.99
CA LYS A 182 -22.01 -17.59 6.05
C LYS A 182 -21.95 -16.74 4.79
N ASP A 183 -21.49 -15.51 4.91
CA ASP A 183 -21.37 -14.58 3.80
C ASP A 183 -19.95 -14.64 3.19
N TYR A 184 -19.89 -14.81 1.88
CA TYR A 184 -18.66 -14.85 1.09
C TYR A 184 -18.72 -13.83 -0.02
N PHE A 185 -17.55 -13.35 -0.45
CA PHE A 185 -17.46 -12.50 -1.63
C PHE A 185 -16.52 -13.09 -2.68
N PHE A 186 -17.00 -13.16 -3.91
CA PHE A 186 -16.24 -13.63 -5.06
C PHE A 186 -16.05 -12.49 -6.06
N ASN A 187 -14.86 -12.39 -6.62
CA ASN A 187 -14.56 -11.47 -7.72
C ASN A 187 -15.34 -11.86 -8.99
N ASP A 188 -15.37 -10.98 -9.98
CA ASP A 188 -16.08 -11.23 -11.25
C ASP A 188 -15.51 -12.42 -12.04
N ASP A 189 -14.34 -12.90 -11.69
CA ASP A 189 -13.70 -14.08 -12.26
C ASP A 189 -13.95 -15.37 -11.46
N GLY A 190 -14.85 -15.36 -10.49
CA GLY A 190 -15.25 -16.49 -9.64
C GLY A 190 -14.27 -16.85 -8.54
N ARG A 191 -13.14 -16.14 -8.40
CA ARG A 191 -12.19 -16.36 -7.31
C ARG A 191 -12.68 -15.71 -6.02
N PRO A 192 -12.46 -16.35 -4.85
CA PRO A 192 -12.69 -15.69 -3.58
C PRO A 192 -11.88 -14.38 -3.48
N ALA A 193 -12.52 -13.30 -3.08
CA ALA A 193 -11.81 -12.09 -2.71
C ALA A 193 -11.14 -12.29 -1.32
N SER A 194 -10.05 -11.58 -1.05
CA SER A 194 -9.35 -11.67 0.23
C SER A 194 -8.81 -10.31 0.66
N GLY A 195 -8.66 -10.12 1.97
CA GLY A 195 -8.22 -8.85 2.54
C GLY A 195 -9.35 -7.81 2.57
N TRP A 196 -8.97 -6.53 2.47
CA TRP A 196 -9.92 -5.43 2.51
C TRP A 196 -10.70 -5.28 1.21
N LEU A 197 -12.02 -5.25 1.34
CA LEU A 197 -12.97 -5.02 0.24
C LEU A 197 -13.77 -3.74 0.50
N ASN A 198 -13.71 -2.77 -0.41
CA ASN A 198 -14.66 -1.67 -0.43
C ASN A 198 -15.84 -2.03 -1.32
N TYR A 199 -17.02 -2.14 -0.76
CA TYR A 199 -18.23 -2.46 -1.49
C TYR A 199 -19.40 -1.59 -1.03
N GLY A 200 -20.03 -0.90 -1.96
CA GLY A 200 -21.14 0.01 -1.65
C GLY A 200 -20.78 1.13 -0.66
N GLY A 201 -19.54 1.62 -0.68
CA GLY A 201 -19.05 2.67 0.22
C GLY A 201 -18.76 2.21 1.65
N SER A 202 -18.78 0.91 1.92
CA SER A 202 -18.41 0.32 3.22
C SER A 202 -17.20 -0.60 3.04
N TRP A 203 -16.34 -0.65 4.06
CA TRP A 203 -15.22 -1.57 4.10
C TRP A 203 -15.59 -2.87 4.81
N TYR A 204 -15.14 -3.98 4.24
CA TYR A 204 -15.25 -5.34 4.76
C TYR A 204 -13.88 -5.99 4.77
N PHE A 205 -13.69 -7.00 5.60
CA PHE A 205 -12.47 -7.81 5.60
C PHE A 205 -12.82 -9.27 5.36
N LEU A 206 -12.12 -9.90 4.41
CA LEU A 206 -12.34 -11.26 3.96
C LEU A 206 -11.12 -12.12 4.24
N ASP A 207 -11.30 -13.36 4.65
CA ASP A 207 -10.21 -14.32 4.73
C ASP A 207 -9.75 -14.80 3.34
N SER A 208 -8.76 -15.68 3.29
CA SER A 208 -8.22 -16.21 2.03
C SER A 208 -9.23 -17.05 1.21
N ASN A 209 -10.36 -17.44 1.79
CA ASN A 209 -11.42 -18.19 1.12
C ASN A 209 -12.61 -17.31 0.74
N GLY A 210 -12.51 -16.00 0.92
CA GLY A 210 -13.59 -15.05 0.66
C GLY A 210 -14.62 -14.93 1.77
N LEU A 211 -14.43 -15.60 2.91
CA LEU A 211 -15.36 -15.54 4.03
C LEU A 211 -15.28 -14.18 4.73
N MET A 212 -16.43 -13.52 4.83
CA MET A 212 -16.59 -12.25 5.55
C MET A 212 -16.24 -12.42 7.03
N GLN A 213 -15.35 -11.57 7.51
CA GLN A 213 -14.97 -11.54 8.92
C GLN A 213 -15.84 -10.56 9.70
N THR A 214 -15.97 -10.80 11.02
CA THR A 214 -16.67 -9.95 11.98
C THR A 214 -15.86 -9.85 13.27
N GLY A 215 -16.13 -8.84 14.09
CA GLY A 215 -15.38 -8.60 15.33
C GLY A 215 -13.98 -8.05 15.05
N TRP A 216 -13.05 -8.31 15.95
CA TRP A 216 -11.69 -7.77 15.85
C TRP A 216 -10.85 -8.51 14.84
N VAL A 217 -10.18 -7.76 13.95
CA VAL A 217 -9.22 -8.26 12.96
C VAL A 217 -7.92 -7.47 13.04
N HIS A 218 -6.80 -8.19 12.82
CA HIS A 218 -5.47 -7.60 12.77
C HIS A 218 -4.78 -8.03 11.47
N PRO A 219 -5.07 -7.36 10.35
CA PRO A 219 -4.40 -7.63 9.07
C PRO A 219 -2.89 -7.41 9.20
N SER A 220 -2.11 -8.13 8.41
CA SER A 220 -0.65 -8.01 8.43
C SER A 220 -0.22 -6.55 8.28
N GLY A 221 0.35 -5.97 9.31
CA GLY A 221 0.87 -4.62 9.23
C GLY A 221 0.94 -3.84 10.52
N SER A 222 -0.07 -3.53 11.30
CA SER A 222 0.18 -2.74 12.51
C SER A 222 -1.03 -2.29 13.33
N TYR A 223 -2.25 -2.34 12.79
CA TYR A 223 -3.42 -1.82 13.49
C TYR A 223 -4.51 -2.88 13.64
N TRP A 224 -5.23 -2.79 14.75
CA TRP A 224 -6.46 -3.52 14.96
C TRP A 224 -7.63 -2.75 14.37
N TYR A 225 -8.61 -3.48 13.85
CA TYR A 225 -9.87 -2.95 13.31
C TYR A 225 -11.02 -3.77 13.87
N HIS A 226 -12.20 -3.17 13.96
CA HIS A 226 -13.40 -3.88 14.35
C HIS A 226 -14.43 -3.89 13.24
N LEU A 227 -15.04 -5.04 13.01
CA LEU A 227 -16.08 -5.27 12.02
C LEU A 227 -17.39 -5.58 12.75
N ALA A 228 -18.43 -4.85 12.45
CA ALA A 228 -19.76 -5.09 12.99
C ALA A 228 -20.29 -6.48 12.61
N ALA A 229 -21.36 -6.93 13.23
CA ALA A 229 -21.99 -8.23 12.94
C ALA A 229 -22.44 -8.39 11.46
N ASN A 230 -22.62 -7.30 10.74
CA ASN A 230 -22.92 -7.29 9.30
C ASN A 230 -21.65 -7.19 8.44
N GLY A 231 -20.47 -7.36 9.02
CA GLY A 231 -19.16 -7.31 8.37
C GLY A 231 -18.63 -5.93 8.03
N LYS A 232 -19.38 -4.86 8.22
CA LYS A 232 -18.91 -3.50 7.94
C LYS A 232 -17.88 -3.06 8.98
N MET A 233 -16.82 -2.42 8.51
CA MET A 233 -15.81 -1.82 9.39
C MET A 233 -16.43 -0.69 10.22
N ASP A 234 -16.25 -0.77 11.52
CA ASP A 234 -16.67 0.25 12.47
C ASP A 234 -15.67 1.41 12.51
N THR A 235 -16.15 2.59 12.88
CA THR A 235 -15.36 3.81 13.13
C THR A 235 -15.93 4.59 14.31
N GLY A 236 -15.11 5.44 14.93
CA GLY A 236 -15.53 6.21 16.10
C GLY A 236 -15.62 5.35 17.37
N TRP A 237 -16.50 5.72 18.28
CA TRP A 237 -16.72 4.99 19.54
C TRP A 237 -17.51 3.71 19.32
N ILE A 238 -17.00 2.60 19.86
CA ILE A 238 -17.70 1.32 19.91
C ILE A 238 -17.64 0.75 21.33
N LYS A 239 -18.56 -0.14 21.63
CA LYS A 239 -18.53 -0.94 22.85
C LYS A 239 -18.47 -2.42 22.49
N ASP A 240 -17.44 -3.12 22.97
CA ASP A 240 -17.28 -4.56 22.78
C ASP A 240 -16.80 -5.22 24.07
N GLY A 241 -17.38 -6.38 24.40
CA GLY A 241 -17.03 -7.11 25.62
C GLY A 241 -17.19 -6.29 26.92
N GLY A 242 -18.05 -5.27 26.94
CA GLY A 242 -18.25 -4.36 28.06
C GLY A 242 -17.21 -3.24 28.19
N LYS A 243 -16.22 -3.19 27.30
CA LYS A 243 -15.20 -2.14 27.20
C LYS A 243 -15.52 -1.15 26.09
N ASP A 244 -15.11 0.09 26.25
CA ASP A 244 -15.23 1.13 25.24
C ASP A 244 -13.91 1.21 24.43
N TYR A 245 -14.02 1.42 23.11
CA TYR A 245 -12.90 1.57 22.20
C TYR A 245 -13.14 2.76 21.28
N TYR A 246 -12.08 3.37 20.79
CA TYR A 246 -12.18 4.41 19.79
C TYR A 246 -11.40 4.02 18.53
N LEU A 247 -12.10 4.01 17.41
CA LEU A 247 -11.58 3.70 16.09
C LEU A 247 -11.44 5.01 15.30
N ASP A 248 -10.33 5.21 14.63
CA ASP A 248 -10.09 6.41 13.85
C ASP A 248 -11.20 6.60 12.79
N PRO A 249 -11.87 7.75 12.75
CA PRO A 249 -13.03 7.96 11.87
C PRO A 249 -12.72 7.83 10.37
N THR A 250 -11.45 8.01 9.98
CA THR A 250 -11.03 7.98 8.58
C THR A 250 -10.52 6.61 8.17
N SER A 251 -9.65 6.02 9.01
CA SER A 251 -8.97 4.76 8.69
C SER A 251 -9.61 3.53 9.33
N GLY A 252 -10.45 3.68 10.34
CA GLY A 252 -10.99 2.59 11.15
C GLY A 252 -9.99 1.98 12.15
N ALA A 253 -8.74 2.44 12.17
CA ALA A 253 -7.70 1.89 13.03
C ALA A 253 -7.97 2.17 14.52
N MET A 254 -7.83 1.14 15.36
CA MET A 254 -7.99 1.26 16.80
C MET A 254 -6.95 2.23 17.40
N LYS A 255 -7.41 3.17 18.22
CA LYS A 255 -6.57 4.12 18.93
C LYS A 255 -6.04 3.51 20.23
N THR A 256 -4.77 3.79 20.52
CA THR A 256 -4.12 3.55 21.81
C THR A 256 -3.52 4.87 22.33
N GLY A 257 -3.20 4.93 23.61
CA GLY A 257 -2.70 6.12 24.25
C GLY A 257 -3.79 7.16 24.52
N TYR A 258 -3.41 8.42 24.61
CA TYR A 258 -4.33 9.49 24.99
C TYR A 258 -5.19 9.99 23.82
N LEU A 259 -6.47 10.27 24.14
CA LEU A 259 -7.45 10.86 23.25
C LEU A 259 -8.20 11.99 23.99
N SER A 260 -8.22 13.19 23.43
CA SER A 260 -9.11 14.26 23.88
C SER A 260 -10.41 14.22 23.08
N TRP A 261 -11.55 14.03 23.75
CA TRP A 261 -12.85 13.96 23.09
C TRP A 261 -13.94 14.59 23.97
N GLY A 262 -14.73 15.48 23.37
CA GLY A 262 -15.86 16.13 24.06
C GLY A 262 -15.47 16.94 25.30
N GLY A 263 -14.23 17.46 25.36
CA GLY A 263 -13.70 18.19 26.51
C GLY A 263 -13.23 17.31 27.67
N LYS A 264 -13.18 15.99 27.45
CA LYS A 264 -12.64 14.99 28.38
C LYS A 264 -11.37 14.38 27.82
N LEU A 265 -10.54 13.90 28.72
CA LEU A 265 -9.34 13.13 28.40
C LEU A 265 -9.63 11.65 28.60
N TYR A 266 -9.28 10.85 27.61
CA TYR A 266 -9.32 9.39 27.67
C TYR A 266 -7.92 8.81 27.47
N HIS A 267 -7.68 7.64 28.02
CA HIS A 267 -6.49 6.86 27.76
C HIS A 267 -6.89 5.43 27.39
N ALA A 268 -6.21 4.88 26.40
CA ALA A 268 -6.31 3.47 26.07
C ALA A 268 -4.99 2.77 26.29
N ASP A 269 -5.01 1.63 26.93
CA ASP A 269 -3.87 0.73 27.05
C ASP A 269 -3.53 0.08 25.69
N SER A 270 -2.53 -0.80 25.69
CA SER A 270 -2.09 -1.47 24.45
C SER A 270 -3.17 -2.39 23.84
N ASP A 271 -4.17 -2.81 24.62
CA ASP A 271 -5.34 -3.56 24.16
C ASP A 271 -6.45 -2.66 23.57
N GLY A 272 -6.27 -1.35 23.59
CA GLY A 272 -7.18 -0.36 23.04
C GLY A 272 -8.37 0.00 23.93
N ALA A 273 -8.54 -0.67 25.09
CA ALA A 273 -9.65 -0.37 26.00
C ALA A 273 -9.53 1.05 26.58
N MET A 274 -10.55 1.87 26.30
CA MET A 274 -10.60 3.27 26.71
C MET A 274 -11.19 3.45 28.10
N TYR A 275 -10.59 4.31 28.88
CA TYR A 275 -11.14 4.81 30.14
C TYR A 275 -10.92 6.33 30.25
N GLU A 276 -11.77 7.03 31.00
CA GLU A 276 -11.63 8.46 31.24
C GLU A 276 -10.42 8.68 32.14
N ALA A 277 -9.41 9.37 31.60
CA ALA A 277 -8.19 9.68 32.34
C ALA A 277 -8.36 10.98 33.15
N PRO A 278 -7.66 11.12 34.29
CA PRO A 278 -7.73 12.35 35.06
C PRO A 278 -7.26 13.56 34.23
N CYS A 279 -8.03 14.63 34.28
CA CYS A 279 -7.67 15.93 33.76
C CYS A 279 -8.09 16.98 34.82
N TYR A 280 -7.11 17.69 35.38
CA TYR A 280 -7.38 18.64 36.47
C TYR A 280 -8.00 19.95 35.95
N TYR A 281 -7.70 20.34 34.69
CA TYR A 281 -8.19 21.57 34.08
C TYR A 281 -8.92 21.32 32.76
N PRO A 282 -10.12 20.69 32.78
CA PRO A 282 -10.83 20.29 31.57
C PRO A 282 -11.29 21.49 30.70
N ASP A 283 -11.51 22.66 31.32
CA ASP A 283 -11.80 23.90 30.63
C ASP A 283 -10.60 24.41 29.83
N MET A 284 -9.40 24.37 30.41
CA MET A 284 -8.16 24.71 29.73
C MET A 284 -7.86 23.71 28.60
N LEU A 285 -8.03 22.40 28.83
CA LEU A 285 -7.87 21.38 27.80
C LEU A 285 -8.81 21.61 26.61
N ARG A 286 -10.08 21.90 26.87
CA ARG A 286 -11.07 22.21 25.82
C ARG A 286 -10.68 23.43 25.00
N TYR A 287 -10.16 24.49 25.64
CA TYR A 287 -9.68 25.67 24.97
C TYR A 287 -8.41 25.40 24.15
N ALA A 288 -7.47 24.61 24.72
CA ALA A 288 -6.22 24.23 24.06
C ALA A 288 -6.45 23.55 22.70
N GLN A 289 -7.53 22.77 22.55
CA GLN A 289 -7.83 22.09 21.29
C GLN A 289 -7.95 23.05 20.08
N ASN A 290 -8.25 24.32 20.33
CA ASN A 290 -8.39 25.35 19.29
C ASN A 290 -7.13 26.20 19.10
N ILE A 291 -6.00 25.82 19.72
CA ILE A 291 -4.74 26.55 19.63
C ILE A 291 -3.76 25.80 18.75
N TYR A 292 -3.19 26.49 17.78
CA TYR A 292 -2.10 25.98 16.97
C TYR A 292 -0.73 26.23 17.66
N SER A 293 0.16 25.25 17.62
CA SER A 293 1.58 25.41 17.93
C SER A 293 2.42 24.88 16.76
N ALA A 294 3.51 25.58 16.46
CA ALA A 294 4.49 25.13 15.47
C ALA A 294 5.31 23.91 15.95
N THR A 295 5.19 23.54 17.22
CA THR A 295 5.83 22.37 17.83
C THR A 295 4.80 21.40 18.36
N ARG A 296 5.25 20.24 18.85
CA ARG A 296 4.38 19.28 19.56
C ARG A 296 4.11 19.64 21.02
N TRP A 297 4.44 20.86 21.42
CA TRP A 297 4.28 21.37 22.79
C TRP A 297 3.46 22.65 22.77
N LEU A 298 2.57 22.78 23.75
CA LEU A 298 1.78 23.96 24.00
C LEU A 298 1.79 24.24 25.50
N ILE A 299 2.14 25.46 25.90
CA ILE A 299 1.97 25.95 27.26
C ILE A 299 0.75 26.85 27.27
N GLN A 300 -0.15 26.65 28.22
CA GLN A 300 -1.32 27.50 28.45
C GLN A 300 -1.30 27.99 29.89
N ILE A 301 -1.55 29.29 30.06
CA ILE A 301 -1.58 29.96 31.36
C ILE A 301 -2.93 30.64 31.50
N ASP A 302 -3.72 30.17 32.46
CA ASP A 302 -4.93 30.85 32.90
C ASP A 302 -4.60 31.86 33.97
N THR A 303 -4.51 33.14 33.57
CA THR A 303 -4.19 34.23 34.46
C THR A 303 -5.35 34.61 35.38
N HIS A 304 -6.56 34.16 35.12
CA HIS A 304 -7.71 34.43 35.99
C HIS A 304 -7.75 33.48 37.19
N GLN A 305 -7.48 32.19 36.95
CA GLN A 305 -7.51 31.17 38.00
C GLN A 305 -6.12 30.76 38.49
N ASN A 306 -5.05 31.38 37.97
CA ASN A 306 -3.66 31.09 38.32
C ASN A 306 -3.28 29.62 38.09
N ARG A 307 -3.63 29.11 36.90
CA ARG A 307 -3.37 27.74 36.50
C ARG A 307 -2.37 27.70 35.32
N PHE A 308 -1.57 26.67 35.28
CA PHE A 308 -0.54 26.45 34.29
C PHE A 308 -0.66 25.03 33.76
N ALA A 309 -0.69 24.87 32.45
CA ALA A 309 -0.73 23.56 31.82
C ALA A 309 0.29 23.47 30.70
N VAL A 310 0.94 22.32 30.60
CA VAL A 310 1.77 21.90 29.45
C VAL A 310 1.05 20.79 28.73
N TYR A 311 0.89 20.93 27.44
CA TYR A 311 0.29 19.92 26.57
C TYR A 311 1.30 19.40 25.58
N TYR A 312 1.12 18.13 25.21
CA TYR A 312 1.82 17.49 24.12
C TYR A 312 0.82 17.05 23.06
N GLY A 313 1.13 17.25 21.77
CA GLY A 313 0.22 16.84 20.69
C GLY A 313 0.25 17.75 19.47
N SER A 314 -0.95 18.13 19.01
CA SER A 314 -1.16 19.04 17.87
C SER A 314 -2.56 19.67 17.96
N TYR A 315 -2.84 20.62 17.08
CA TYR A 315 -4.17 21.22 16.95
C TYR A 315 -5.29 20.17 16.93
N GLY A 316 -6.29 20.34 17.77
CA GLY A 316 -7.42 19.42 17.93
C GLY A 316 -7.10 18.12 18.71
N ASN A 317 -5.83 17.86 19.06
CA ASN A 317 -5.38 16.63 19.71
C ASN A 317 -4.34 16.89 20.81
N TRP A 318 -4.51 17.96 21.57
CA TRP A 318 -3.68 18.28 22.72
C TRP A 318 -4.05 17.38 23.91
N VAL A 319 -3.05 16.79 24.57
CA VAL A 319 -3.17 16.03 25.82
C VAL A 319 -2.37 16.69 26.91
N PRO A 320 -2.92 16.81 28.14
CA PRO A 320 -2.17 17.37 29.25
C PRO A 320 -0.97 16.49 29.58
N TRP A 321 0.19 17.15 29.64
CA TRP A 321 1.42 16.54 30.12
C TRP A 321 1.65 16.86 31.58
N HIS A 322 1.44 18.16 31.95
CA HIS A 322 1.51 18.65 33.30
C HIS A 322 0.49 19.75 33.53
N GLU A 323 -0.06 19.78 34.73
CA GLU A 323 -1.05 20.77 35.17
C GLU A 323 -0.70 21.21 36.61
N TRP A 324 -0.47 22.52 36.83
CA TRP A 324 -0.03 23.07 38.11
C TRP A 324 -0.74 24.38 38.45
N TYR A 325 -0.73 24.75 39.74
CA TYR A 325 -1.00 26.11 40.13
C TYR A 325 0.24 26.98 39.85
N CYS A 326 0.00 28.22 39.47
CA CYS A 326 1.04 29.24 39.27
C CYS A 326 0.68 30.52 40.01
N THR A 327 1.63 31.44 40.11
CA THR A 327 1.37 32.83 40.53
C THR A 327 1.53 33.72 39.33
N THR A 328 0.53 34.57 39.06
CA THR A 328 0.56 35.53 37.96
C THR A 328 0.59 36.95 38.46
N GLY A 329 0.53 37.96 37.58
CA GLY A 329 0.63 39.38 37.90
C GLY A 329 -0.39 39.88 38.91
N ALA A 330 0.06 40.66 39.88
CA ALA A 330 -0.81 41.35 40.82
C ALA A 330 -1.67 42.45 40.11
N PRO A 331 -2.76 42.93 40.72
CA PRO A 331 -3.53 44.04 40.16
C PRO A 331 -2.65 45.24 39.80
N GLY A 332 -2.75 45.70 38.57
CA GLY A 332 -1.89 46.75 38.02
C GLY A 332 -0.56 46.30 37.43
N MET A 333 -0.18 45.02 37.60
CA MET A 333 1.07 44.41 37.09
C MET A 333 0.74 43.13 36.34
N TRP A 334 -0.16 43.19 35.37
CA TRP A 334 -0.75 42.01 34.73
C TRP A 334 0.27 41.20 33.91
N THR A 335 0.15 39.89 34.00
CA THR A 335 0.82 38.98 33.05
C THR A 335 0.29 39.25 31.63
N PRO A 336 1.17 39.38 30.62
CA PRO A 336 0.72 39.68 29.26
C PRO A 336 -0.20 38.59 28.70
N HIS A 337 -1.24 39.05 27.99
CA HIS A 337 -2.19 38.15 27.31
C HIS A 337 -1.81 38.04 25.84
N GLY A 338 -2.03 36.87 25.25
CA GLY A 338 -1.79 36.60 23.83
C GLY A 338 -1.12 35.25 23.58
N GLN A 339 -0.71 35.08 22.35
CA GLN A 339 0.09 33.91 21.94
C GLN A 339 1.55 34.34 21.78
N PHE A 340 2.44 33.60 22.40
CA PHE A 340 3.88 33.88 22.44
C PHE A 340 4.66 32.63 22.09
N SER A 341 5.84 32.80 21.55
CA SER A 341 6.83 31.71 21.44
C SER A 341 7.75 31.77 22.66
N ALA A 342 8.07 30.61 23.22
CA ALA A 342 9.04 30.52 24.29
C ALA A 342 10.41 31.08 23.82
N GLY A 343 10.90 32.08 24.53
CA GLY A 343 12.12 32.77 24.18
C GLY A 343 13.34 32.24 24.94
N MET A 344 14.19 33.15 25.39
CA MET A 344 15.44 32.84 26.07
C MET A 344 15.21 32.07 27.39
N LYS A 345 16.09 31.13 27.67
CA LYS A 345 16.09 30.33 28.90
C LYS A 345 17.38 30.52 29.68
N GLY A 346 17.30 30.37 30.99
CA GLY A 346 18.49 30.43 31.84
C GLY A 346 18.27 29.81 33.19
N PHE A 347 19.37 29.72 33.96
CA PHE A 347 19.37 29.01 35.25
C PHE A 347 18.84 29.86 36.41
N TYR A 348 19.14 31.16 36.42
CA TYR A 348 18.69 32.06 37.50
C TYR A 348 18.76 33.52 37.07
N PHE A 349 18.03 34.36 37.80
CA PHE A 349 18.11 35.82 37.72
C PHE A 349 17.70 36.45 39.09
N GLY A 350 17.89 37.75 39.22
CA GLY A 350 17.47 38.59 40.36
C GLY A 350 18.60 39.44 40.92
N SER A 351 18.21 40.55 41.57
CA SER A 351 19.11 41.45 42.34
C SER A 351 18.48 41.68 43.71
N GLY A 352 19.15 41.25 44.78
CA GLY A 352 18.60 41.24 46.14
C GLY A 352 17.56 40.10 46.38
N TYR A 353 17.35 39.27 45.42
CA TYR A 353 16.56 38.04 45.47
C TYR A 353 17.06 37.07 44.41
N ARG A 354 16.56 35.82 44.37
CA ARG A 354 16.88 34.86 43.34
C ARG A 354 15.62 34.12 42.89
N CYS A 355 15.50 33.93 41.56
CA CYS A 355 14.57 33.01 40.92
C CYS A 355 15.38 32.01 40.11
N TRP A 356 15.00 30.72 40.20
CA TRP A 356 15.65 29.66 39.49
C TRP A 356 14.88 29.33 38.19
N TYR A 357 15.60 28.87 37.23
CA TYR A 357 15.08 28.43 35.92
C TYR A 357 14.10 29.44 35.31
N TYR A 358 14.46 30.02 34.20
CA TYR A 358 13.53 30.92 33.55
C TYR A 358 13.37 30.60 32.07
N THR A 359 12.15 30.82 31.57
CA THR A 359 11.81 30.81 30.14
C THR A 359 11.10 32.14 29.86
N GLN A 360 11.59 32.88 28.86
CA GLN A 360 11.01 34.16 28.47
C GLN A 360 9.67 33.94 27.75
N ILE A 361 8.65 34.71 28.12
CA ILE A 361 7.35 34.81 27.44
C ILE A 361 7.44 35.94 26.41
N SER A 362 7.71 37.18 26.88
CA SER A 362 7.82 38.36 26.04
C SER A 362 8.48 39.50 26.84
N GLY A 363 9.41 40.25 26.25
CA GLY A 363 10.13 41.31 26.96
C GLY A 363 10.71 40.82 28.28
N ASP A 364 10.40 41.47 29.40
CA ASP A 364 10.87 41.11 30.74
C ASP A 364 9.94 40.11 31.47
N TYR A 365 8.93 39.60 30.81
CA TYR A 365 8.00 38.63 31.40
C TYR A 365 8.50 37.21 31.23
N LEU A 366 8.66 36.53 32.36
CA LEU A 366 9.28 35.20 32.44
C LEU A 366 8.34 34.19 33.10
N ILE A 367 8.47 32.90 32.74
CA ILE A 367 8.09 31.76 33.56
C ILE A 367 9.34 31.41 34.41
N HIS A 368 9.21 31.28 35.72
CA HIS A 368 10.32 30.97 36.58
C HIS A 368 9.88 30.38 37.93
N SER A 369 10.83 29.95 38.77
CA SER A 369 10.53 29.40 40.11
C SER A 369 9.86 30.42 41.04
N ILE A 370 9.40 29.93 42.18
CA ILE A 370 9.12 30.77 43.36
C ILE A 370 10.31 31.66 43.71
N LEU A 371 10.11 32.65 44.60
CA LEU A 371 11.16 33.59 45.01
C LEU A 371 12.00 33.06 46.17
N TYR A 372 13.28 33.23 46.05
CA TYR A 372 14.29 32.99 47.11
C TYR A 372 14.95 34.29 47.54
N ASN A 373 15.52 34.31 48.76
CA ASN A 373 16.44 35.35 49.19
C ASN A 373 17.70 35.32 48.29
N SER A 374 18.55 36.30 48.41
CA SER A 374 19.79 36.41 47.62
C SER A 374 20.76 35.23 47.80
N ASP A 375 20.62 34.45 48.85
CA ASP A 375 21.37 33.22 49.12
C ASP A 375 20.99 32.10 48.12
N GLY A 376 19.80 32.19 47.51
CA GLY A 376 19.27 31.20 46.55
C GLY A 376 18.71 29.90 47.15
N TYR A 377 18.67 29.79 48.46
CA TYR A 377 18.22 28.60 49.20
C TYR A 377 17.02 28.87 50.11
N THR A 378 17.02 30.03 50.78
CA THR A 378 15.93 30.42 51.69
C THR A 378 14.75 30.96 50.88
N VAL A 379 13.59 30.30 50.96
CA VAL A 379 12.37 30.72 50.26
C VAL A 379 11.92 32.08 50.84
N ARG A 380 11.75 33.06 49.95
CA ARG A 380 11.25 34.40 50.27
C ARG A 380 9.73 34.49 50.09
N ASP A 381 9.22 33.92 49.00
CA ASP A 381 7.79 33.80 48.71
C ASP A 381 7.54 32.56 47.87
N GLY A 382 6.97 31.53 48.47
CA GLY A 382 6.68 30.24 47.88
C GLY A 382 5.19 30.04 47.54
N ARG A 383 4.38 31.09 47.70
CA ARG A 383 2.93 30.96 47.47
C ARG A 383 2.60 30.84 45.98
N LEU A 384 1.70 29.94 45.66
CA LEU A 384 1.15 29.73 44.31
C LEU A 384 -0.39 29.80 44.34
N GLY A 385 -1.01 29.93 43.17
CA GLY A 385 -2.48 29.99 43.04
C GLY A 385 -3.08 31.37 43.31
N TYR A 386 -2.29 32.44 43.27
CA TYR A 386 -2.76 33.80 43.51
C TYR A 386 -2.10 34.84 42.58
N HIS A 387 -2.64 36.05 42.57
CA HIS A 387 -2.06 37.22 41.87
C HIS A 387 -1.06 37.94 42.77
N GLY A 388 0.24 37.82 42.49
CA GLY A 388 1.25 38.35 43.40
C GLY A 388 2.61 38.61 42.77
N SER A 389 2.76 38.49 41.47
CA SER A 389 4.00 38.84 40.77
C SER A 389 3.94 40.21 40.13
N HIS A 390 5.06 40.68 39.57
CA HIS A 390 5.13 41.88 38.74
C HIS A 390 4.88 41.57 37.25
N GLY A 391 4.03 40.55 36.97
CA GLY A 391 3.67 40.10 35.62
C GLY A 391 4.31 38.79 35.18
N CYS A 392 5.38 38.34 35.82
CA CYS A 392 5.98 37.03 35.60
C CYS A 392 5.06 35.90 36.10
N VAL A 393 5.28 34.70 35.59
CA VAL A 393 4.56 33.48 35.98
C VAL A 393 5.49 32.65 36.87
N ARG A 394 5.10 32.44 38.15
CA ARG A 394 5.86 31.64 39.09
C ARG A 394 5.33 30.24 39.21
N LEU A 395 6.19 29.26 39.19
CA LEU A 395 5.91 27.85 39.42
C LEU A 395 6.67 27.34 40.67
N ALA A 396 6.31 26.20 41.21
CA ALA A 396 7.17 25.47 42.10
C ALA A 396 8.52 25.20 41.40
N THR A 397 9.61 25.20 42.16
CA THR A 397 10.97 25.21 41.58
C THR A 397 11.23 23.96 40.74
N GLU A 398 10.72 22.83 41.15
CA GLU A 398 10.79 21.57 40.42
C GLU A 398 9.99 21.55 39.09
N ASN A 399 9.12 22.54 38.89
CA ASN A 399 8.21 22.66 37.72
C ASN A 399 8.59 23.86 36.82
N ALA A 400 9.57 24.67 37.21
CA ALA A 400 9.98 25.91 36.52
C ALA A 400 10.96 25.70 35.34
#